data_fc212b37e9c7db31aa742d0cb6032f7e
#
_entry.id   fc212b37e9c7db31aa742d0cb6032f7e
#
_cell.length_a   1.000
_cell.length_b   1.000
_cell.length_c   1.000
_cell.angle_alpha   90.00
_cell.angle_beta   90.00
_cell.angle_gamma   90.00
#
_symmetry.space_group_name_H-M   'P 1'
#
loop_
_entity.id
_entity.type
_entity.pdbx_description
1 polymer ?
#
loop_
_entity_poly.entity_id
_entity_poly.type
_entity_poly.pdbx_seq_one_letter_code
_entity_poly.pdbx_strand_id
1 'polypeptide(L)'
;MNVAVVGASGSIGIHAVPALLAADFVVTIVTHSSEGKRFPPQDAVLCLLGHAVLDRQVDVIHAAEKAGVKRVIPSDFGVPKGPNDVPEYRAILGKKAQALNLLKEKAEKNDNFTWTSFFNGPLLDRSLALFPDFGFDLKQHSATIYDSGNEPFTAMSIAKIGKPIAAVFKHPEETKNRHVSIAALTTSQRKILAELEKQTNTKWETATVSTDEARREGRIKLQDGDYKGAYVAFLVAQLYQDGAGRSVLDGVDNDLLGVEQESLKDIVKGALTWA
;
A
#
# COMPACT_ATOMS: atom_id res chain seq x y z
N MET A 1 -24.09 -3.82 -6.51
CA MET A 1 -22.92 -4.53 -7.06
C MET A 1 -22.40 -5.47 -5.98
N ASN A 2 -22.07 -6.71 -6.36
CA ASN A 2 -21.53 -7.74 -5.47
C ASN A 2 -20.02 -7.76 -5.55
N VAL A 3 -19.34 -7.62 -4.41
CA VAL A 3 -17.88 -7.52 -4.31
C VAL A 3 -17.33 -8.68 -3.47
N ALA A 4 -16.56 -9.57 -4.08
CA ALA A 4 -15.81 -10.57 -3.35
C ALA A 4 -14.51 -9.97 -2.77
N VAL A 5 -14.30 -10.15 -1.47
CA VAL A 5 -13.11 -9.63 -0.77
C VAL A 5 -12.25 -10.78 -0.29
N VAL A 6 -11.04 -10.87 -0.83
CA VAL A 6 -10.00 -11.81 -0.41
C VAL A 6 -9.05 -11.09 0.54
N GLY A 7 -8.88 -11.60 1.76
CA GLY A 7 -8.05 -10.95 2.79
C GLY A 7 -8.78 -9.89 3.63
N ALA A 8 -10.08 -10.05 3.82
CA ALA A 8 -10.96 -9.12 4.56
C ALA A 8 -10.53 -8.85 6.01
N SER A 9 -9.90 -9.81 6.68
CA SER A 9 -9.38 -9.67 8.05
C SER A 9 -7.98 -9.04 8.15
N GLY A 10 -7.37 -8.73 7.00
CA GLY A 10 -6.05 -8.09 6.93
C GLY A 10 -6.09 -6.60 7.25
N SER A 11 -4.90 -5.98 7.37
CA SER A 11 -4.75 -4.57 7.77
C SER A 11 -5.57 -3.58 6.91
N ILE A 12 -5.65 -3.78 5.60
CA ILE A 12 -6.48 -2.95 4.71
C ILE A 12 -7.94 -3.44 4.75
N GLY A 13 -8.15 -4.75 4.84
CA GLY A 13 -9.47 -5.37 4.78
C GLY A 13 -10.44 -4.88 5.86
N ILE A 14 -9.94 -4.71 7.08
CA ILE A 14 -10.74 -4.20 8.22
C ILE A 14 -11.25 -2.76 8.02
N HIS A 15 -10.64 -2.00 7.11
CA HIS A 15 -11.08 -0.67 6.70
C HIS A 15 -11.88 -0.69 5.40
N ALA A 16 -11.53 -1.57 4.47
CA ALA A 16 -12.19 -1.66 3.17
C ALA A 16 -13.61 -2.26 3.28
N VAL A 17 -13.79 -3.33 4.07
CA VAL A 17 -15.10 -4.00 4.21
C VAL A 17 -16.17 -3.06 4.77
N PRO A 18 -15.96 -2.35 5.89
CA PRO A 18 -16.94 -1.38 6.38
C PRO A 18 -17.25 -0.27 5.37
N ALA A 19 -16.23 0.22 4.64
CA ALA A 19 -16.42 1.25 3.63
C ALA A 19 -17.26 0.77 2.44
N LEU A 20 -17.06 -0.47 2.00
CA LEU A 20 -17.89 -1.09 0.95
C LEU A 20 -19.35 -1.24 1.42
N LEU A 21 -19.57 -1.72 2.64
CA LEU A 21 -20.91 -1.85 3.21
C LEU A 21 -21.61 -0.49 3.37
N ALA A 22 -20.89 0.52 3.83
CA ALA A 22 -21.41 1.90 3.96
C ALA A 22 -21.70 2.55 2.59
N ALA A 23 -21.14 2.01 1.51
CA ALA A 23 -21.38 2.44 0.15
C ALA A 23 -22.45 1.59 -0.58
N ASP A 24 -23.22 0.77 0.17
CA ASP A 24 -24.32 -0.10 -0.30
C ASP A 24 -23.87 -1.23 -1.24
N PHE A 25 -22.61 -1.70 -1.14
CA PHE A 25 -22.17 -2.89 -1.84
C PHE A 25 -22.51 -4.16 -1.04
N VAL A 26 -22.86 -5.24 -1.77
CA VAL A 26 -23.01 -6.57 -1.17
C VAL A 26 -21.62 -7.22 -1.11
N VAL A 27 -21.14 -7.48 0.09
CA VAL A 27 -19.78 -8.00 0.33
C VAL A 27 -19.81 -9.49 0.60
N THR A 28 -19.03 -10.25 -0.19
CA THR A 28 -18.77 -11.67 0.04
C THR A 28 -17.33 -11.85 0.51
N ILE A 29 -17.13 -12.36 1.73
CA ILE A 29 -15.78 -12.61 2.27
C ILE A 29 -15.33 -14.00 1.80
N VAL A 30 -14.20 -14.03 1.07
CA VAL A 30 -13.58 -15.27 0.60
C VAL A 30 -12.53 -15.73 1.62
N THR A 31 -12.69 -16.96 2.12
CA THR A 31 -11.79 -17.58 3.11
C THR A 31 -11.27 -18.94 2.63
N HIS A 32 -10.24 -19.47 3.30
CA HIS A 32 -9.68 -20.79 2.99
C HIS A 32 -10.68 -21.95 3.17
N SER A 33 -11.71 -21.78 3.99
CA SER A 33 -12.69 -22.81 4.34
C SER A 33 -14.00 -22.69 3.56
N SER A 34 -13.95 -22.14 2.34
CA SER A 34 -15.15 -21.97 1.50
C SER A 34 -15.52 -23.21 0.65
N GLU A 35 -14.86 -24.34 0.85
CA GLU A 35 -15.12 -25.58 0.13
C GLU A 35 -16.60 -26.02 0.28
N GLY A 36 -17.22 -26.37 -0.84
CA GLY A 36 -18.62 -26.77 -0.90
C GLY A 36 -19.65 -25.64 -0.77
N LYS A 37 -19.25 -24.41 -0.52
CA LYS A 37 -20.15 -23.25 -0.46
C LYS A 37 -20.38 -22.67 -1.85
N ARG A 38 -21.65 -22.35 -2.15
CA ARG A 38 -22.01 -21.58 -3.34
C ARG A 38 -22.16 -20.12 -2.96
N PHE A 39 -21.54 -19.24 -3.73
CA PHE A 39 -21.66 -17.80 -3.59
C PHE A 39 -22.49 -17.23 -4.74
N PRO A 40 -23.21 -16.12 -4.54
CA PRO A 40 -23.87 -15.42 -5.63
C PRO A 40 -22.83 -14.97 -6.67
N PRO A 41 -23.23 -14.75 -7.93
CA PRO A 41 -22.34 -14.15 -8.92
C PRO A 41 -21.72 -12.84 -8.39
N GLN A 42 -20.43 -12.66 -8.62
CA GLN A 42 -19.69 -11.48 -8.18
C GLN A 42 -19.43 -10.55 -9.36
N ASP A 43 -19.64 -9.25 -9.16
CA ASP A 43 -19.34 -8.23 -10.18
C ASP A 43 -17.87 -7.81 -10.13
N ALA A 44 -17.29 -7.83 -8.91
CA ALA A 44 -15.93 -7.40 -8.67
C ALA A 44 -15.19 -8.27 -7.65
N VAL A 45 -13.87 -8.27 -7.72
CA VAL A 45 -12.96 -8.85 -6.73
C VAL A 45 -12.01 -7.79 -6.19
N LEU A 46 -11.97 -7.66 -4.88
CA LEU A 46 -10.97 -6.88 -4.14
C LEU A 46 -9.98 -7.87 -3.49
N CYS A 47 -8.73 -7.84 -3.94
CA CYS A 47 -7.67 -8.69 -3.42
C CYS A 47 -6.81 -7.90 -2.44
N LEU A 48 -6.71 -8.36 -1.18
CA LEU A 48 -5.99 -7.71 -0.08
C LEU A 48 -5.04 -8.70 0.60
N LEU A 49 -4.28 -9.43 -0.21
CA LEU A 49 -3.34 -10.45 0.26
C LEU A 49 -2.05 -9.83 0.78
N GLY A 50 -1.57 -10.33 1.90
CA GLY A 50 -0.25 -9.94 2.46
C GLY A 50 0.93 -10.55 1.69
N HIS A 51 2.14 -10.06 1.96
CA HIS A 51 3.38 -10.44 1.26
C HIS A 51 3.63 -11.96 1.17
N ALA A 52 3.32 -12.69 2.23
CA ALA A 52 3.58 -14.14 2.30
C ALA A 52 2.80 -14.97 1.27
N VAL A 53 1.67 -14.45 0.81
CA VAL A 53 0.73 -15.17 -0.07
C VAL A 53 0.37 -14.37 -1.34
N LEU A 54 1.21 -13.41 -1.74
CA LEU A 54 0.98 -12.57 -2.92
C LEU A 54 0.92 -13.36 -4.24
N ASP A 55 1.60 -14.48 -4.33
CA ASP A 55 1.56 -15.40 -5.47
C ASP A 55 0.13 -15.94 -5.73
N ARG A 56 -0.68 -16.08 -4.69
CA ARG A 56 -2.07 -16.52 -4.82
C ARG A 56 -2.96 -15.54 -5.60
N GLN A 57 -2.51 -14.32 -5.84
CA GLN A 57 -3.26 -13.38 -6.68
C GLN A 57 -3.47 -13.89 -8.10
N VAL A 58 -2.51 -14.64 -8.64
CA VAL A 58 -2.61 -15.22 -9.98
C VAL A 58 -3.82 -16.18 -10.05
N ASP A 59 -3.96 -17.04 -9.05
CA ASP A 59 -5.10 -17.97 -8.95
C ASP A 59 -6.44 -17.22 -8.82
N VAL A 60 -6.46 -16.17 -7.99
CA VAL A 60 -7.65 -15.32 -7.80
C VAL A 60 -8.04 -14.62 -9.11
N ILE A 61 -7.08 -14.10 -9.87
CA ILE A 61 -7.34 -13.43 -11.16
C ILE A 61 -7.91 -14.40 -12.19
N HIS A 62 -7.35 -15.61 -12.30
CA HIS A 62 -7.87 -16.65 -13.20
C HIS A 62 -9.29 -17.08 -12.79
N ALA A 63 -9.54 -17.25 -11.50
CA ALA A 63 -10.86 -17.61 -11.00
C ALA A 63 -11.89 -16.50 -11.27
N ALA A 64 -11.51 -15.24 -11.07
CA ALA A 64 -12.36 -14.08 -11.32
C ALA A 64 -12.77 -13.97 -12.79
N GLU A 65 -11.81 -14.11 -13.71
CA GLU A 65 -12.11 -14.11 -15.16
C GLU A 65 -13.05 -15.25 -15.55
N LYS A 66 -12.74 -16.48 -15.10
CA LYS A 66 -13.58 -17.67 -15.37
C LYS A 66 -15.00 -17.52 -14.83
N ALA A 67 -15.17 -16.79 -13.72
CA ALA A 67 -16.48 -16.54 -13.11
C ALA A 67 -17.24 -15.35 -13.75
N GLY A 68 -16.67 -14.70 -14.76
CA GLY A 68 -17.30 -13.54 -15.42
C GLY A 68 -17.26 -12.24 -14.60
N VAL A 69 -16.32 -12.14 -13.65
CA VAL A 69 -16.09 -10.90 -12.89
C VAL A 69 -15.64 -9.78 -13.82
N LYS A 70 -16.20 -8.59 -13.64
CA LYS A 70 -15.95 -7.43 -14.51
C LYS A 70 -14.80 -6.54 -14.03
N ARG A 71 -14.53 -6.50 -12.72
CA ARG A 71 -13.52 -5.63 -12.14
C ARG A 71 -12.67 -6.36 -11.10
N VAL A 72 -11.34 -6.24 -11.21
CA VAL A 72 -10.40 -6.74 -10.20
C VAL A 72 -9.53 -5.59 -9.67
N ILE A 73 -9.48 -5.45 -8.35
CA ILE A 73 -8.50 -4.62 -7.65
C ILE A 73 -7.46 -5.54 -7.03
N PRO A 74 -6.20 -5.57 -7.51
CA PRO A 74 -5.14 -6.43 -6.97
C PRO A 74 -4.59 -5.89 -5.64
N SER A 75 -3.85 -6.75 -4.92
CA SER A 75 -3.05 -6.33 -3.74
C SER A 75 -1.81 -5.54 -4.19
N ASP A 76 -2.03 -4.41 -4.84
CA ASP A 76 -0.98 -3.52 -5.35
C ASP A 76 -1.19 -2.10 -4.82
N PHE A 77 -1.07 -1.99 -3.51
CA PHE A 77 -1.06 -0.74 -2.76
C PHE A 77 0.38 -0.36 -2.43
N GLY A 78 0.75 0.91 -2.59
CA GLY A 78 2.10 1.37 -2.26
C GLY A 78 2.55 2.61 -3.00
N VAL A 79 3.88 2.78 -3.09
CA VAL A 79 4.50 3.92 -3.76
C VAL A 79 4.40 3.80 -5.28
N PRO A 80 4.40 4.94 -6.00
CA PRO A 80 4.43 4.93 -7.46
C PRO A 80 5.64 4.14 -7.98
N LYS A 81 5.51 3.59 -9.19
CA LYS A 81 6.55 2.82 -9.87
C LYS A 81 6.97 3.60 -11.11
N GLY A 82 8.27 3.77 -11.28
CA GLY A 82 8.81 4.56 -12.37
C GLY A 82 10.20 4.09 -12.84
N PRO A 83 10.74 4.71 -13.88
CA PRO A 83 12.05 4.34 -14.43
C PRO A 83 13.20 4.56 -13.44
N ASN A 84 13.03 5.51 -12.51
CA ASN A 84 14.05 5.90 -11.53
C ASN A 84 13.94 5.13 -10.20
N ASP A 85 13.15 4.05 -10.14
CA ASP A 85 13.03 3.24 -8.94
C ASP A 85 14.35 2.57 -8.57
N VAL A 86 14.56 2.37 -7.27
CA VAL A 86 15.62 1.49 -6.77
C VAL A 86 15.45 0.10 -7.39
N PRO A 87 16.46 -0.43 -8.13
CA PRO A 87 16.30 -1.69 -8.84
C PRO A 87 15.93 -2.87 -7.96
N GLU A 88 16.49 -2.95 -6.75
CA GLU A 88 16.20 -3.99 -5.78
C GLU A 88 14.75 -3.89 -5.25
N TYR A 89 14.25 -2.66 -5.04
CA TYR A 89 12.87 -2.45 -4.65
C TYR A 89 11.90 -2.91 -5.74
N ARG A 90 12.21 -2.60 -6.99
CA ARG A 90 11.43 -3.10 -8.14
C ARG A 90 11.47 -4.63 -8.22
N ALA A 91 12.62 -5.25 -8.02
CA ALA A 91 12.79 -6.70 -8.10
C ALA A 91 11.99 -7.42 -7.00
N ILE A 92 12.02 -6.93 -5.75
CA ILE A 92 11.31 -7.56 -4.63
C ILE A 92 9.78 -7.47 -4.77
N LEU A 93 9.27 -6.54 -5.58
CA LEU A 93 7.85 -6.42 -5.92
C LEU A 93 7.41 -7.32 -7.10
N GLY A 94 8.25 -8.25 -7.56
CA GLY A 94 8.00 -9.09 -8.73
C GLY A 94 6.64 -9.79 -8.74
N LYS A 95 6.17 -10.30 -7.59
CA LYS A 95 4.84 -10.93 -7.47
C LYS A 95 3.68 -9.96 -7.71
N LYS A 96 3.82 -8.68 -7.30
CA LYS A 96 2.84 -7.64 -7.61
C LYS A 96 2.85 -7.31 -9.10
N ALA A 97 4.04 -7.17 -9.68
CA ALA A 97 4.20 -6.92 -11.12
C ALA A 97 3.61 -8.05 -11.96
N GLN A 98 3.82 -9.32 -11.57
CA GLN A 98 3.25 -10.49 -12.23
C GLN A 98 1.71 -10.44 -12.25
N ALA A 99 1.07 -10.18 -11.11
CA ALA A 99 -0.38 -10.06 -11.02
C ALA A 99 -0.92 -8.92 -11.90
N LEU A 100 -0.25 -7.77 -11.88
CA LEU A 100 -0.65 -6.61 -12.67
C LEU A 100 -0.50 -6.87 -14.18
N ASN A 101 0.59 -7.51 -14.61
CA ASN A 101 0.80 -7.85 -16.02
C ASN A 101 -0.27 -8.86 -16.50
N LEU A 102 -0.63 -9.84 -15.68
CA LEU A 102 -1.71 -10.77 -15.99
C LEU A 102 -3.06 -10.05 -16.14
N LEU A 103 -3.37 -9.10 -15.26
CA LEU A 103 -4.59 -8.30 -15.37
C LEU A 103 -4.64 -7.46 -16.65
N LYS A 104 -3.52 -6.84 -17.03
CA LYS A 104 -3.40 -6.09 -18.29
C LYS A 104 -3.62 -6.98 -19.51
N GLU A 105 -2.94 -8.13 -19.56
CA GLU A 105 -3.10 -9.11 -20.64
C GLU A 105 -4.57 -9.56 -20.80
N LYS A 106 -5.26 -9.81 -19.68
CA LYS A 106 -6.66 -10.24 -19.72
C LYS A 106 -7.59 -9.11 -20.17
N ALA A 107 -7.35 -7.89 -19.71
CA ALA A 107 -8.14 -6.73 -20.11
C ALA A 107 -7.96 -6.37 -21.60
N GLU A 108 -6.76 -6.60 -22.16
CA GLU A 108 -6.51 -6.45 -23.62
C GLU A 108 -7.29 -7.45 -24.47
N LYS A 109 -7.58 -8.64 -23.92
CA LYS A 109 -8.28 -9.72 -24.62
C LYS A 109 -9.80 -9.75 -24.37
N ASN A 110 -10.28 -9.02 -23.34
CA ASN A 110 -11.68 -9.03 -22.94
C ASN A 110 -12.09 -7.64 -22.38
N ASP A 111 -12.78 -6.88 -23.17
CA ASP A 111 -13.27 -5.52 -22.83
C ASP A 111 -14.19 -5.50 -21.59
N ASN A 112 -14.81 -6.63 -21.25
CA ASN A 112 -15.65 -6.77 -20.06
C ASN A 112 -14.84 -7.07 -18.79
N PHE A 113 -13.53 -7.33 -18.89
CA PHE A 113 -12.66 -7.59 -17.77
C PHE A 113 -11.71 -6.40 -17.56
N THR A 114 -11.82 -5.70 -16.45
CA THR A 114 -11.08 -4.48 -16.18
C THR A 114 -10.36 -4.56 -14.83
N TRP A 115 -9.39 -3.70 -14.62
CA TRP A 115 -8.64 -3.63 -13.37
C TRP A 115 -8.43 -2.18 -12.89
N THR A 116 -8.15 -2.03 -11.61
CA THR A 116 -7.68 -0.77 -11.01
C THR A 116 -6.66 -1.09 -9.94
N SER A 117 -5.55 -0.37 -9.90
CA SER A 117 -4.51 -0.49 -8.88
C SER A 117 -4.27 0.85 -8.20
N PHE A 118 -3.61 0.86 -7.03
CA PHE A 118 -3.45 2.06 -6.21
C PHE A 118 -2.00 2.47 -6.03
N PHE A 119 -1.72 3.77 -6.25
CA PHE A 119 -0.57 4.44 -5.69
C PHE A 119 -1.05 5.32 -4.53
N ASN A 120 -0.70 4.95 -3.32
CA ASN A 120 -1.17 5.62 -2.09
C ASN A 120 -0.02 6.03 -1.16
N GLY A 121 1.23 5.79 -1.57
CA GLY A 121 2.37 5.91 -0.69
C GLY A 121 2.36 4.91 0.47
N PRO A 122 3.21 5.07 1.48
CA PRO A 122 3.14 4.31 2.72
C PRO A 122 1.83 4.60 3.46
N LEU A 123 1.25 3.55 4.08
CA LEU A 123 0.23 3.69 5.13
C LEU A 123 0.97 4.08 6.42
N LEU A 124 1.17 5.39 6.61
CA LEU A 124 2.23 5.94 7.45
C LEU A 124 2.08 5.58 8.93
N ASP A 125 0.89 5.70 9.49
CA ASP A 125 0.59 5.33 10.88
C ASP A 125 0.99 3.87 11.17
N ARG A 126 0.60 2.97 10.27
CA ARG A 126 0.97 1.56 10.35
C ARG A 126 2.46 1.33 10.14
N SER A 127 3.08 2.04 9.21
CA SER A 127 4.51 1.90 8.94
C SER A 127 5.35 2.32 10.15
N LEU A 128 4.99 3.42 10.80
CA LEU A 128 5.64 3.90 12.02
C LEU A 128 5.45 2.93 13.19
N ALA A 129 4.25 2.37 13.36
CA ALA A 129 3.94 1.53 14.50
C ALA A 129 4.54 0.10 14.43
N LEU A 130 4.65 -0.47 13.23
CA LEU A 130 4.96 -1.90 13.05
C LEU A 130 6.33 -2.20 12.45
N PHE A 131 7.04 -1.19 11.93
CA PHE A 131 8.30 -1.37 11.24
C PHE A 131 9.37 -0.40 11.75
N PRO A 132 10.08 -0.72 12.85
CA PRO A 132 11.17 0.14 13.36
C PRO A 132 12.22 0.44 12.27
N ASP A 133 12.52 -0.54 11.40
CA ASP A 133 13.44 -0.39 10.27
C ASP A 133 12.95 0.63 9.21
N PHE A 134 11.71 1.13 9.31
CA PHE A 134 11.22 2.25 8.51
C PHE A 134 11.87 3.59 8.91
N GLY A 135 12.63 3.57 9.99
CA GLY A 135 13.43 4.67 10.48
C GLY A 135 12.98 5.23 11.84
N PHE A 136 11.97 4.62 12.51
CA PHE A 136 11.45 5.12 13.78
C PHE A 136 11.08 3.97 14.71
N ASP A 137 11.77 3.83 15.83
CA ASP A 137 11.39 2.94 16.91
C ASP A 137 10.60 3.72 17.98
N LEU A 138 9.28 3.56 17.97
CA LEU A 138 8.38 4.27 18.87
C LEU A 138 8.58 3.87 20.34
N LYS A 139 9.05 2.64 20.60
CA LYS A 139 9.25 2.13 21.96
C LYS A 139 10.56 2.59 22.57
N GLN A 140 11.60 2.69 21.75
CA GLN A 140 12.94 3.12 22.18
C GLN A 140 13.14 4.63 22.10
N HIS A 141 12.19 5.38 21.51
CA HIS A 141 12.32 6.80 21.16
C HIS A 141 13.62 7.05 20.37
N SER A 142 13.87 6.23 19.36
CA SER A 142 15.06 6.36 18.51
C SER A 142 14.67 6.44 17.03
N ALA A 143 15.48 7.15 16.26
CA ALA A 143 15.25 7.29 14.83
C ALA A 143 16.54 7.10 14.04
N THR A 144 16.44 6.33 12.96
CA THR A 144 17.45 6.25 11.90
C THR A 144 17.04 7.18 10.78
N ILE A 145 17.83 8.24 10.59
CA ILE A 145 17.61 9.21 9.51
C ILE A 145 18.43 8.79 8.31
N TYR A 146 17.78 8.61 7.20
CA TYR A 146 18.41 8.22 5.95
C TYR A 146 18.76 9.46 5.12
N ASP A 147 20.03 9.55 4.69
CA ASP A 147 20.63 10.71 4.02
C ASP A 147 20.37 12.00 4.83
N SER A 148 19.80 13.05 4.27
CA SER A 148 19.45 14.28 5.02
C SER A 148 18.16 14.12 5.85
N GLY A 149 17.30 13.17 5.49
CA GLY A 149 15.95 13.01 6.02
C GLY A 149 14.95 14.06 5.54
N ASN A 150 15.30 14.86 4.55
CA ASN A 150 14.45 15.93 4.00
C ASN A 150 13.73 15.51 2.71
N GLU A 151 14.09 14.39 2.08
CA GLU A 151 13.44 13.92 0.86
C GLU A 151 11.92 13.79 1.07
N PRO A 152 11.11 14.47 0.26
CA PRO A 152 9.66 14.42 0.41
C PRO A 152 9.08 13.12 -0.16
N PHE A 153 8.04 12.64 0.48
CA PHE A 153 7.22 11.53 -0.01
C PHE A 153 5.76 11.71 0.36
N THR A 154 4.87 11.18 -0.49
CA THR A 154 3.43 11.15 -0.24
C THR A 154 3.04 9.97 0.63
N ALA A 155 2.06 10.16 1.51
CA ALA A 155 1.56 9.13 2.42
C ALA A 155 0.09 9.35 2.76
N MET A 156 -0.51 8.39 3.47
CA MET A 156 -1.82 8.49 4.09
C MET A 156 -1.92 7.59 5.32
N SER A 157 -2.95 7.77 6.15
CA SER A 157 -3.26 6.80 7.21
C SER A 157 -3.97 5.57 6.65
N ILE A 158 -3.80 4.41 7.31
CA ILE A 158 -4.51 3.19 6.91
C ILE A 158 -6.03 3.32 7.11
N ALA A 159 -6.46 4.09 8.09
CA ALA A 159 -7.88 4.29 8.37
C ALA A 159 -8.63 4.95 7.20
N LYS A 160 -7.93 5.74 6.38
CA LYS A 160 -8.52 6.46 5.24
C LYS A 160 -8.56 5.66 3.94
N ILE A 161 -7.92 4.47 3.85
CA ILE A 161 -7.82 3.69 2.60
C ILE A 161 -9.15 3.08 2.15
N GLY A 162 -10.09 2.84 3.06
CA GLY A 162 -11.34 2.16 2.73
C GLY A 162 -12.26 2.97 1.81
N LYS A 163 -12.40 4.27 2.07
CA LYS A 163 -13.26 5.18 1.29
C LYS A 163 -12.87 5.24 -0.20
N PRO A 164 -11.62 5.50 -0.57
CA PRO A 164 -11.20 5.48 -1.97
C PRO A 164 -11.33 4.10 -2.64
N ILE A 165 -11.13 3.00 -1.91
CA ILE A 165 -11.38 1.65 -2.45
C ILE A 165 -12.85 1.51 -2.85
N ALA A 166 -13.78 1.90 -1.98
CA ALA A 166 -15.21 1.85 -2.29
C ALA A 166 -15.58 2.81 -3.44
N ALA A 167 -14.96 3.99 -3.50
CA ALA A 167 -15.20 4.99 -4.53
C ALA A 167 -14.79 4.50 -5.93
N VAL A 168 -13.71 3.72 -6.07
CA VAL A 168 -13.31 3.12 -7.36
C VAL A 168 -14.46 2.32 -8.00
N PHE A 169 -15.25 1.60 -7.20
CA PHE A 169 -16.37 0.83 -7.70
C PHE A 169 -17.59 1.70 -8.07
N LYS A 170 -17.67 2.94 -7.56
CA LYS A 170 -18.69 3.92 -7.96
C LYS A 170 -18.32 4.69 -9.22
N HIS A 171 -17.03 4.72 -9.58
CA HIS A 171 -16.46 5.39 -10.73
C HIS A 171 -15.78 4.40 -11.70
N PRO A 172 -16.54 3.41 -12.23
CA PRO A 172 -15.94 2.30 -12.97
C PRO A 172 -15.27 2.75 -14.28
N GLU A 173 -15.82 3.72 -14.98
CA GLU A 173 -15.28 4.17 -16.26
C GLU A 173 -14.01 5.01 -16.09
N GLU A 174 -14.02 5.91 -15.09
CA GLU A 174 -12.90 6.83 -14.82
C GLU A 174 -11.68 6.09 -14.23
N THR A 175 -11.90 4.91 -13.65
CA THR A 175 -10.85 4.16 -12.96
C THR A 175 -10.43 2.87 -13.64
N LYS A 176 -11.05 2.48 -14.77
CA LYS A 176 -10.73 1.23 -15.47
C LYS A 176 -9.34 1.24 -16.09
N ASN A 177 -8.67 0.10 -15.97
CA ASN A 177 -7.41 -0.24 -16.64
C ASN A 177 -6.28 0.75 -16.36
N ARG A 178 -6.26 1.33 -15.14
CA ARG A 178 -5.21 2.26 -14.74
C ARG A 178 -4.86 2.17 -13.25
N HIS A 179 -3.76 2.78 -12.91
CA HIS A 179 -3.46 3.13 -11.53
C HIS A 179 -4.22 4.40 -11.16
N VAL A 180 -4.82 4.41 -9.98
CA VAL A 180 -5.32 5.62 -9.32
C VAL A 180 -4.28 6.07 -8.30
N SER A 181 -4.05 7.37 -8.23
CA SER A 181 -3.10 8.01 -7.33
C SER A 181 -3.84 8.74 -6.23
N ILE A 182 -3.57 8.42 -4.98
CA ILE A 182 -4.19 9.07 -3.82
C ILE A 182 -3.16 9.47 -2.78
N ALA A 183 -3.32 10.65 -2.18
CA ALA A 183 -2.38 11.19 -1.21
C ALA A 183 -3.09 12.03 -0.16
N ALA A 184 -2.91 11.72 1.12
CA ALA A 184 -3.48 12.52 2.19
C ALA A 184 -2.52 13.61 2.70
N LEU A 185 -1.20 13.38 2.58
CA LEU A 185 -0.18 14.40 2.89
C LEU A 185 1.12 14.12 2.12
N THR A 186 1.96 15.16 2.07
CA THR A 186 3.39 15.04 1.71
C THR A 186 4.24 15.43 2.92
N THR A 187 5.19 14.57 3.29
CA THR A 187 6.03 14.73 4.48
C THR A 187 7.47 14.31 4.20
N SER A 188 8.33 14.35 5.23
CA SER A 188 9.70 13.83 5.21
C SER A 188 10.07 13.26 6.58
N GLN A 189 11.18 12.51 6.69
CA GLN A 189 11.60 11.94 7.96
C GLN A 189 11.82 13.00 9.05
N ARG A 190 12.45 14.14 8.70
CA ARG A 190 12.68 15.23 9.66
C ARG A 190 11.38 15.81 10.21
N LYS A 191 10.36 15.95 9.37
CA LYS A 191 9.03 16.41 9.81
C LYS A 191 8.35 15.40 10.73
N ILE A 192 8.46 14.10 10.41
CA ILE A 192 7.93 13.03 11.24
C ILE A 192 8.63 13.00 12.60
N LEU A 193 9.96 13.08 12.64
CA LEU A 193 10.73 13.11 13.88
C LEU A 193 10.32 14.29 14.76
N ALA A 194 10.23 15.49 14.18
CA ALA A 194 9.81 16.67 14.93
C ALA A 194 8.41 16.54 15.54
N GLU A 195 7.48 15.93 14.82
CA GLU A 195 6.13 15.70 15.33
C GLU A 195 6.10 14.58 16.39
N LEU A 196 6.90 13.53 16.25
CA LEU A 196 7.07 12.47 17.27
C LEU A 196 7.65 13.05 18.56
N GLU A 197 8.74 13.82 18.50
CA GLU A 197 9.33 14.49 19.66
C GLU A 197 8.32 15.40 20.37
N LYS A 198 7.55 16.17 19.60
CA LYS A 198 6.51 17.04 20.13
C LYS A 198 5.40 16.28 20.86
N GLN A 199 4.90 15.19 20.29
CA GLN A 199 3.78 14.43 20.89
C GLN A 199 4.21 13.56 22.06
N THR A 200 5.44 13.03 22.04
CA THR A 200 6.00 12.26 23.16
C THR A 200 6.60 13.13 24.25
N ASN A 201 6.76 14.43 24.00
CA ASN A 201 7.47 15.37 24.87
C ASN A 201 8.87 14.85 25.28
N THR A 202 9.53 14.15 24.35
CA THR A 202 10.82 13.49 24.58
C THR A 202 11.74 13.76 23.40
N LYS A 203 13.00 14.06 23.67
CA LYS A 203 14.03 14.12 22.65
C LYS A 203 14.41 12.70 22.21
N TRP A 204 14.46 12.46 20.92
CA TRP A 204 14.76 11.15 20.36
C TRP A 204 16.25 10.99 20.07
N GLU A 205 16.78 9.81 20.35
CA GLU A 205 18.12 9.44 19.89
C GLU A 205 18.12 9.27 18.37
N THR A 206 19.12 9.85 17.70
CA THR A 206 19.17 9.79 16.23
C THR A 206 20.50 9.23 15.73
N ALA A 207 20.42 8.31 14.78
CA ALA A 207 21.54 7.87 13.95
C ALA A 207 21.31 8.31 12.51
N THR A 208 22.39 8.50 11.74
CA THR A 208 22.29 8.78 10.30
C THR A 208 22.93 7.65 9.51
N VAL A 209 22.23 7.16 8.49
CA VAL A 209 22.66 6.09 7.59
C VAL A 209 22.41 6.53 6.16
N SER A 210 23.29 6.20 5.23
CA SER A 210 23.03 6.49 3.82
C SER A 210 22.01 5.52 3.22
N THR A 211 21.23 5.98 2.27
CA THR A 211 20.32 5.11 1.53
C THR A 211 21.06 4.03 0.74
N ASP A 212 22.30 4.26 0.32
CA ASP A 212 23.15 3.23 -0.29
C ASP A 212 23.56 2.13 0.71
N GLU A 213 23.78 2.49 1.98
CA GLU A 213 24.02 1.53 3.04
C GLU A 213 22.77 0.69 3.34
N ALA A 214 21.60 1.33 3.41
CA ALA A 214 20.33 0.62 3.53
C ALA A 214 20.13 -0.40 2.40
N ARG A 215 20.49 -0.06 1.16
CA ARG A 215 20.44 -0.99 0.03
C ARG A 215 21.41 -2.16 0.18
N ARG A 216 22.65 -1.93 0.67
CA ARG A 216 23.60 -3.01 0.95
C ARG A 216 23.06 -3.98 1.99
N GLU A 217 22.56 -3.44 3.09
CA GLU A 217 21.94 -4.22 4.16
C GLU A 217 20.74 -5.03 3.64
N GLY A 218 19.90 -4.41 2.82
CA GLY A 218 18.77 -5.09 2.19
C GLY A 218 19.20 -6.29 1.33
N ARG A 219 20.32 -6.18 0.61
CA ARG A 219 20.85 -7.33 -0.17
C ARG A 219 21.34 -8.46 0.72
N ILE A 220 21.99 -8.15 1.84
CA ILE A 220 22.43 -9.14 2.82
C ILE A 220 21.18 -9.84 3.40
N LYS A 221 20.21 -9.09 3.93
CA LYS A 221 18.95 -9.64 4.43
C LYS A 221 18.25 -10.56 3.44
N LEU A 222 18.25 -10.18 2.16
CA LEU A 222 17.64 -10.98 1.09
C LEU A 222 18.39 -12.31 0.88
N GLN A 223 19.72 -12.29 0.92
CA GLN A 223 20.55 -13.50 0.83
C GLN A 223 20.33 -14.45 2.02
N ASP A 224 20.12 -13.89 3.21
CA ASP A 224 19.83 -14.63 4.43
C ASP A 224 18.38 -15.13 4.52
N GLY A 225 17.55 -14.83 3.52
CA GLY A 225 16.13 -15.20 3.48
C GLY A 225 15.19 -14.30 4.27
N ASP A 226 15.68 -13.20 4.82
CA ASP A 226 14.85 -12.16 5.47
C ASP A 226 14.21 -11.24 4.43
N TYR A 227 13.21 -11.76 3.74
CA TYR A 227 12.47 -10.99 2.72
C TYR A 227 11.76 -9.75 3.28
N LYS A 228 11.31 -9.81 4.55
CA LYS A 228 10.63 -8.67 5.18
C LYS A 228 11.60 -7.54 5.48
N GLY A 229 12.73 -7.82 6.09
CA GLY A 229 13.77 -6.84 6.35
C GLY A 229 14.37 -6.27 5.06
N ALA A 230 14.62 -7.11 4.06
CA ALA A 230 15.08 -6.68 2.74
C ALA A 230 14.08 -5.72 2.07
N TYR A 231 12.77 -6.05 2.12
CA TYR A 231 11.73 -5.17 1.57
C TYR A 231 11.73 -3.79 2.23
N VAL A 232 11.82 -3.72 3.56
CA VAL A 232 11.85 -2.44 4.28
C VAL A 232 13.11 -1.65 3.93
N ALA A 233 14.28 -2.29 3.89
CA ALA A 233 15.54 -1.66 3.53
C ALA A 233 15.52 -1.07 2.11
N PHE A 234 14.94 -1.77 1.14
CA PHE A 234 14.77 -1.24 -0.21
C PHE A 234 13.68 -0.15 -0.29
N LEU A 235 12.62 -0.27 0.50
CA LEU A 235 11.58 0.74 0.58
C LEU A 235 12.11 2.06 1.16
N VAL A 236 12.90 2.04 2.22
CA VAL A 236 13.48 3.26 2.79
C VAL A 236 14.43 3.94 1.79
N ALA A 237 15.23 3.17 1.05
CA ALA A 237 16.04 3.70 -0.03
C ALA A 237 15.18 4.31 -1.16
N GLN A 238 14.04 3.66 -1.50
CA GLN A 238 13.08 4.17 -2.48
C GLN A 238 12.47 5.50 -2.05
N LEU A 239 12.15 5.64 -0.77
CA LEU A 239 11.44 6.82 -0.23
C LEU A 239 12.37 7.99 0.11
N TYR A 240 13.56 7.70 0.66
CA TYR A 240 14.33 8.69 1.41
C TYR A 240 15.62 9.14 0.74
N GLN A 241 15.98 8.57 -0.42
CA GLN A 241 17.18 9.00 -1.14
C GLN A 241 17.05 10.46 -1.59
N ASP A 242 17.97 11.30 -1.10
CA ASP A 242 17.99 12.73 -1.38
C ASP A 242 17.98 13.05 -2.89
N GLY A 243 17.13 14.00 -3.28
CA GLY A 243 17.03 14.49 -4.65
C GLY A 243 16.42 13.51 -5.64
N ALA A 244 15.89 12.38 -5.17
CA ALA A 244 15.31 11.37 -6.06
C ALA A 244 13.95 11.76 -6.64
N GLY A 245 13.14 12.52 -5.89
CA GLY A 245 11.85 13.06 -6.31
C GLY A 245 10.78 12.02 -6.71
N ARG A 246 11.06 10.73 -6.54
CA ARG A 246 10.26 9.64 -7.12
C ARG A 246 9.08 9.18 -6.27
N SER A 247 8.99 9.66 -5.02
CA SER A 247 7.99 9.21 -4.05
C SER A 247 6.93 10.25 -3.72
N VAL A 248 6.93 11.37 -4.45
CA VAL A 248 5.84 12.35 -4.45
C VAL A 248 4.93 12.05 -5.63
N LEU A 249 3.64 11.96 -5.39
CA LEU A 249 2.64 11.76 -6.44
C LEU A 249 2.34 13.08 -7.14
N ASP A 250 2.62 13.12 -8.44
CA ASP A 250 2.22 14.22 -9.34
C ASP A 250 0.84 13.90 -9.91
N GLY A 251 -0.15 14.69 -9.54
CA GLY A 251 -1.53 14.46 -9.93
C GLY A 251 -2.19 13.33 -9.12
N VAL A 252 -3.21 13.68 -8.37
CA VAL A 252 -3.94 12.74 -7.52
C VAL A 252 -5.41 12.69 -7.90
N ASP A 253 -6.02 11.52 -7.74
CA ASP A 253 -7.44 11.27 -7.95
C ASP A 253 -8.27 11.57 -6.68
N ASN A 254 -7.77 12.42 -5.78
CA ASN A 254 -8.37 12.67 -4.48
C ASN A 254 -9.82 13.13 -4.57
N ASP A 255 -10.10 14.09 -5.47
CA ASP A 255 -11.44 14.63 -5.64
C ASP A 255 -12.43 13.58 -6.16
N LEU A 256 -12.01 12.77 -7.14
CA LEU A 256 -12.80 11.67 -7.69
C LEU A 256 -13.09 10.60 -6.63
N LEU A 257 -12.09 10.29 -5.79
CA LEU A 257 -12.17 9.17 -4.84
C LEU A 257 -12.50 9.61 -3.40
N GLY A 258 -12.75 10.89 -3.19
CA GLY A 258 -13.15 11.47 -1.92
C GLY A 258 -12.08 11.35 -0.84
N VAL A 259 -10.81 11.53 -1.19
CA VAL A 259 -9.69 11.52 -0.25
C VAL A 259 -9.47 12.94 0.29
N GLU A 260 -9.58 13.08 1.58
CA GLU A 260 -9.33 14.34 2.28
C GLU A 260 -7.88 14.42 2.74
N GLN A 261 -7.34 15.65 2.83
CA GLN A 261 -6.03 15.88 3.40
C GLN A 261 -6.00 15.49 4.88
N GLU A 262 -4.88 14.96 5.34
CA GLU A 262 -4.65 14.60 6.75
C GLU A 262 -3.51 15.45 7.33
N SER A 263 -3.59 15.75 8.62
CA SER A 263 -2.47 16.37 9.32
C SER A 263 -1.45 15.31 9.73
N LEU A 264 -0.16 15.64 9.63
CA LEU A 264 0.91 14.76 10.16
C LEU A 264 0.70 14.48 11.65
N LYS A 265 0.18 15.46 12.39
CA LYS A 265 -0.17 15.33 13.81
C LYS A 265 -1.14 14.16 14.05
N ASP A 266 -2.20 14.05 13.28
CA ASP A 266 -3.22 13.02 13.49
C ASP A 266 -2.68 11.63 13.10
N ILE A 267 -1.89 11.54 12.04
CA ILE A 267 -1.26 10.28 11.63
C ILE A 267 -0.25 9.78 12.68
N VAL A 268 0.60 10.68 13.21
CA VAL A 268 1.57 10.35 14.27
C VAL A 268 0.83 9.94 15.55
N LYS A 269 -0.23 10.67 15.92
CA LYS A 269 -1.09 10.28 17.05
C LYS A 269 -1.66 8.88 16.87
N GLY A 270 -2.15 8.56 15.67
CA GLY A 270 -2.61 7.21 15.34
C GLY A 270 -1.52 6.17 15.53
N ALA A 271 -0.31 6.41 15.01
CA ALA A 271 0.82 5.50 15.16
C ALA A 271 1.17 5.23 16.64
N LEU A 272 1.18 6.26 17.48
CA LEU A 272 1.48 6.15 18.91
C LEU A 272 0.42 5.35 19.69
N THR A 273 -0.81 5.24 19.18
CA THR A 273 -1.84 4.40 19.82
C THR A 273 -1.68 2.90 19.52
N TRP A 274 -0.84 2.53 18.55
CA TRP A 274 -0.58 1.14 18.20
C TRP A 274 0.68 0.59 18.87
N ALA A 275 1.56 1.46 19.37
CA ALA A 275 2.84 1.12 20.03
C ALA A 275 2.64 0.82 21.51
#